data_0590cb708ee0ad3588e1a771ae10f6a6
#
_entry.id   0590cb708ee0ad3588e1a771ae10f6a6
#
_cell.length_a   1.000
_cell.length_b   1.000
_cell.length_c   1.000
_cell.angle_alpha   90.00
_cell.angle_beta   90.00
_cell.angle_gamma   90.00
#
_symmetry.space_group_name_H-M   'P 1'
#
loop_
_entity.id
_entity.type
_entity.pdbx_description
1 polymer ?
#
loop_
_entity_poly.entity_id
_entity_poly.type
_entity_poly.pdbx_seq_one_letter_code
_entity_poly.pdbx_strand_id
1 'polypeptide(L)'
;HHPEYQSEEMMDAYHEYQLQGGRWLYLAANGFYWISVYHPDNPNLIEVRKGDNGTRAWTIAPGEYCNAFDGKHGGLWRVRGRAMSKLLGVSFTSFGLTYSSYYRRAPDSELPECAWIFEGVGLDEPIGDFGLIGDGAAGLELDRYDLELGTPHRAFLLAHSEGHSDYF
;
A
#
# COMPACT_ATOMS: atom_id res chain seq x y z
N HIS A 1 -9.79 6.46 2.90
CA HIS A 1 -8.84 6.64 4.00
C HIS A 1 -7.44 6.29 3.53
N HIS A 2 -6.44 7.09 3.91
CA HIS A 2 -5.05 6.92 3.52
C HIS A 2 -4.21 6.50 4.74
N PRO A 3 -4.11 5.20 5.04
CA PRO A 3 -3.48 4.69 6.26
C PRO A 3 -1.95 4.56 6.11
N GLU A 4 -1.28 5.65 5.82
CA GLU A 4 0.15 5.69 5.53
C GLU A 4 1.02 5.36 6.75
N TYR A 5 0.58 5.80 7.95
CA TYR A 5 1.32 5.68 9.20
C TYR A 5 0.66 4.65 10.12
N GLN A 6 1.43 3.68 10.60
CA GLN A 6 0.93 2.62 11.48
C GLN A 6 1.86 2.41 12.66
N SER A 7 1.30 2.10 13.83
CA SER A 7 2.06 1.58 14.94
C SER A 7 2.22 0.06 14.86
N GLU A 8 3.07 -0.52 15.70
CA GLU A 8 3.27 -1.97 15.77
C GLU A 8 1.99 -2.69 16.20
N GLU A 9 1.29 -2.15 17.20
CA GLU A 9 0.02 -2.67 17.70
C GLU A 9 -1.08 -2.63 16.63
N MET A 10 -1.12 -1.58 15.82
CA MET A 10 -2.07 -1.49 14.71
C MET A 10 -1.77 -2.55 13.66
N MET A 11 -0.49 -2.74 13.30
CA MET A 11 -0.08 -3.80 12.38
C MET A 11 -0.40 -5.19 12.91
N ASP A 12 -0.22 -5.43 14.21
CA ASP A 12 -0.56 -6.69 14.85
C ASP A 12 -2.07 -6.93 14.83
N ALA A 13 -2.87 -5.93 15.13
CA ALA A 13 -4.32 -6.02 15.10
C ALA A 13 -4.88 -6.34 13.71
N TYR A 14 -4.33 -5.73 12.64
CA TYR A 14 -4.72 -6.07 11.27
C TYR A 14 -4.38 -7.50 10.91
N HIS A 15 -3.18 -7.94 11.27
CA HIS A 15 -2.73 -9.30 11.00
C HIS A 15 -3.57 -10.34 11.74
N GLU A 16 -3.82 -10.11 13.02
CA GLU A 16 -4.67 -10.98 13.84
C GLU A 16 -6.11 -11.06 13.31
N TYR A 17 -6.70 -9.91 12.96
CA TYR A 17 -8.03 -9.86 12.35
C TYR A 17 -8.10 -10.70 11.07
N GLN A 18 -7.07 -10.61 10.24
CA GLN A 18 -6.99 -11.40 8.99
C GLN A 18 -6.83 -12.90 9.28
N LEU A 19 -6.00 -13.29 10.26
CA LEU A 19 -5.82 -14.69 10.67
C LEU A 19 -7.11 -15.31 11.20
N GLN A 20 -7.94 -14.52 11.87
CA GLN A 20 -9.26 -14.94 12.37
C GLN A 20 -10.34 -15.01 11.28
N GLY A 21 -9.98 -14.81 10.01
CA GLY A 21 -10.90 -14.83 8.87
C GLY A 21 -11.63 -13.51 8.64
N GLY A 22 -11.19 -12.45 9.27
CA GLY A 22 -11.70 -11.10 9.05
C GLY A 22 -11.53 -10.64 7.60
N ARG A 23 -12.48 -9.85 7.12
CA ARG A 23 -12.49 -9.30 5.76
C ARG A 23 -12.43 -7.80 5.82
N TRP A 24 -11.63 -7.23 4.95
CA TRP A 24 -11.46 -5.78 4.87
C TRP A 24 -11.12 -5.34 3.45
N LEU A 25 -11.36 -4.07 3.17
CA LEU A 25 -11.06 -3.44 1.89
C LEU A 25 -9.98 -2.39 2.11
N TYR A 26 -8.92 -2.48 1.33
CA TYR A 26 -7.90 -1.47 1.21
C TYR A 26 -8.15 -0.66 -0.08
N LEU A 27 -8.59 0.58 0.07
CA LEU A 27 -8.97 1.46 -1.03
C LEU A 27 -8.12 2.74 -1.01
N ALA A 28 -6.83 2.57 -0.91
CA ALA A 28 -5.86 3.66 -0.89
C ALA A 28 -4.55 3.19 -1.52
N ALA A 29 -3.66 4.10 -1.82
CA ALA A 29 -2.27 3.79 -2.11
C ALA A 29 -1.39 4.23 -0.94
N ASN A 30 -0.09 3.85 -0.96
CA ASN A 30 0.88 4.24 0.06
C ASN A 30 0.45 3.90 1.51
N GLY A 31 -0.39 2.87 1.67
CA GLY A 31 -0.85 2.43 2.98
C GLY A 31 0.17 1.57 3.70
N PHE A 32 0.15 1.61 5.06
CA PHE A 32 1.00 0.78 5.92
C PHE A 32 2.49 0.97 5.61
N TYR A 33 2.87 2.20 5.33
CA TYR A 33 4.17 2.54 4.78
C TYR A 33 5.17 2.91 5.88
N TRP A 34 4.86 3.97 6.67
CA TRP A 34 5.73 4.49 7.72
C TRP A 34 5.44 3.89 9.09
N ILE A 35 6.53 3.63 9.83
CA ILE A 35 6.47 3.26 11.24
C ILE A 35 6.18 4.51 12.07
N SER A 36 5.16 4.45 12.91
CA SER A 36 4.92 5.41 13.97
C SER A 36 5.01 4.73 15.33
N VAL A 37 5.59 5.40 16.31
CA VAL A 37 5.76 4.87 17.67
C VAL A 37 5.17 5.87 18.65
N TYR A 38 4.30 5.39 19.52
CA TYR A 38 3.78 6.19 20.62
C TYR A 38 4.72 6.15 21.81
N HIS A 39 4.82 7.28 22.52
CA HIS A 39 5.58 7.33 23.75
C HIS A 39 4.92 6.42 24.83
N PRO A 40 5.68 5.56 25.53
CA PRO A 40 5.10 4.57 26.43
C PRO A 40 4.27 5.18 27.58
N ASP A 41 4.68 6.35 28.09
CA ASP A 41 4.03 7.02 29.21
C ASP A 41 3.16 8.22 28.80
N ASN A 42 3.16 8.60 27.52
CA ASN A 42 2.39 9.76 27.04
C ASN A 42 1.83 9.49 25.63
N PRO A 43 0.61 9.00 25.52
CA PRO A 43 0.01 8.65 24.22
C PRO A 43 -0.24 9.84 23.29
N ASN A 44 -0.03 11.07 23.75
CA ASN A 44 -0.12 12.26 22.90
C ASN A 44 1.19 12.57 22.15
N LEU A 45 2.25 11.84 22.42
CA LEU A 45 3.53 11.97 21.72
C LEU A 45 3.73 10.81 20.75
N ILE A 46 3.97 11.16 19.51
CA ILE A 46 4.22 10.20 18.42
C ILE A 46 5.58 10.51 17.79
N GLU A 47 6.39 9.49 17.61
CA GLU A 47 7.66 9.57 16.90
C GLU A 47 7.55 8.90 15.54
N VAL A 48 8.05 9.58 14.49
CA VAL A 48 8.21 9.05 13.13
C VAL A 48 9.58 9.43 12.62
N ARG A 49 10.43 8.46 12.33
CA ARG A 49 11.76 8.67 11.74
C ARG A 49 11.79 8.09 10.33
N LYS A 50 11.77 8.96 9.33
CA LYS A 50 11.74 8.54 7.93
C LYS A 50 13.11 8.08 7.43
N GLY A 51 14.16 8.80 7.79
CA GLY A 51 15.53 8.44 7.45
C GLY A 51 15.80 8.40 5.95
N ASP A 52 16.63 7.47 5.54
CA ASP A 52 17.13 7.29 4.17
C ASP A 52 16.39 6.20 3.39
N ASN A 53 15.23 5.79 3.84
CA ASN A 53 14.41 4.81 3.15
C ASN A 53 12.99 5.33 2.88
N GLY A 54 12.43 4.90 1.77
CA GLY A 54 11.11 5.34 1.30
C GLY A 54 11.14 6.60 0.45
N THR A 55 9.95 7.09 0.13
CA THR A 55 9.76 8.31 -0.66
C THR A 55 10.18 9.53 0.16
N ARG A 56 10.88 10.46 -0.47
CA ARG A 56 11.42 11.67 0.17
C ARG A 56 12.38 11.34 1.31
N ALA A 57 13.17 10.27 1.13
CA ALA A 57 14.24 9.93 2.02
C ALA A 57 15.34 11.00 2.02
N TRP A 58 16.06 11.11 3.13
CA TRP A 58 17.23 11.98 3.26
C TRP A 58 18.29 11.29 4.12
N THR A 59 19.53 11.66 3.90
CA THR A 59 20.63 11.15 4.73
C THR A 59 20.50 11.67 6.15
N ILE A 60 20.58 10.76 7.11
CA ILE A 60 20.55 11.07 8.54
C ILE A 60 21.85 10.60 9.22
N ALA A 61 22.13 11.18 10.38
CA ALA A 61 23.31 10.79 11.16
C ALA A 61 23.18 9.34 11.67
N PRO A 62 24.30 8.61 11.78
CA PRO A 62 24.32 7.31 12.45
C PRO A 62 23.69 7.41 13.85
N GLY A 63 22.80 6.45 14.17
CA GLY A 63 22.04 6.46 15.42
C GLY A 63 20.65 7.08 15.31
N GLU A 64 20.42 7.92 14.31
CA GLU A 64 19.08 8.48 14.06
C GLU A 64 18.12 7.49 13.32
N TYR A 65 18.61 6.32 12.93
CA TYR A 65 17.81 5.28 12.30
C TYR A 65 16.83 4.59 13.25
N CYS A 66 17.11 4.62 14.56
CA CYS A 66 16.24 3.98 15.54
C CYS A 66 15.33 5.00 16.22
N ASN A 67 14.09 4.60 16.44
CA ASN A 67 13.16 5.38 17.23
C ASN A 67 13.63 5.42 18.69
N ALA A 68 13.52 6.59 19.32
CA ALA A 68 13.88 6.75 20.72
C ALA A 68 12.88 6.07 21.66
N PHE A 69 11.60 6.00 21.26
CA PHE A 69 10.54 5.49 22.12
C PHE A 69 10.50 3.95 22.22
N ASP A 70 10.94 3.22 21.18
CA ASP A 70 10.95 1.76 21.21
C ASP A 70 12.34 1.13 21.00
N GLY A 71 13.35 1.95 20.69
CA GLY A 71 14.72 1.49 20.41
C GLY A 71 14.87 0.67 19.13
N LYS A 72 13.82 0.53 18.35
CA LYS A 72 13.81 -0.28 17.12
C LYS A 72 14.04 0.62 15.90
N HIS A 73 14.43 -0.01 14.78
CA HIS A 73 14.63 0.68 13.51
C HIS A 73 13.36 1.42 13.06
N GLY A 74 13.47 2.69 12.72
CA GLY A 74 12.41 3.51 12.15
C GLY A 74 12.27 3.34 10.65
N GLY A 75 11.61 4.27 9.99
CA GLY A 75 11.42 4.27 8.55
C GLY A 75 10.25 3.41 8.10
N LEU A 76 10.49 2.55 7.12
CA LEU A 76 9.45 1.73 6.51
C LEU A 76 9.24 0.40 7.25
N TRP A 77 8.00 -0.10 7.26
CA TRP A 77 7.67 -1.40 7.83
C TRP A 77 8.46 -2.56 7.22
N ARG A 78 8.87 -2.45 5.95
CA ARG A 78 9.72 -3.46 5.32
C ARG A 78 11.08 -3.62 6.02
N VAL A 79 11.61 -2.58 6.64
CA VAL A 79 12.90 -2.63 7.38
C VAL A 79 12.79 -3.50 8.64
N ARG A 80 11.58 -3.58 9.20
CA ARG A 80 11.26 -4.51 10.30
C ARG A 80 10.76 -5.89 9.81
N GLY A 81 10.94 -6.21 8.52
CA GLY A 81 10.51 -7.47 7.91
C GLY A 81 8.99 -7.58 7.68
N ARG A 82 8.25 -6.49 7.88
CA ARG A 82 6.78 -6.41 7.76
C ARG A 82 6.38 -5.59 6.54
N ALA A 83 6.90 -5.98 5.36
CA ALA A 83 6.54 -5.33 4.11
C ALA A 83 5.01 -5.34 3.92
N MET A 84 4.46 -4.21 3.51
CA MET A 84 3.01 -4.05 3.31
C MET A 84 2.44 -5.03 2.28
N SER A 85 3.21 -5.42 1.26
CA SER A 85 2.83 -6.42 0.27
C SER A 85 2.42 -7.77 0.89
N LYS A 86 3.01 -8.15 2.03
CA LYS A 86 2.65 -9.38 2.74
C LYS A 86 1.26 -9.34 3.35
N LEU A 87 0.78 -8.16 3.73
CA LEU A 87 -0.52 -7.95 4.35
C LEU A 87 -1.58 -7.54 3.31
N LEU A 88 -1.24 -6.60 2.43
CA LEU A 88 -2.15 -5.99 1.47
C LEU A 88 -2.23 -6.73 0.13
N GLY A 89 -1.21 -7.51 -0.21
CA GLY A 89 -1.03 -8.08 -1.55
C GLY A 89 -0.34 -7.14 -2.54
N VAL A 90 -0.30 -5.86 -2.24
CA VAL A 90 0.36 -4.81 -3.03
C VAL A 90 1.19 -3.90 -2.13
N SER A 91 2.10 -3.14 -2.72
CA SER A 91 2.89 -2.14 -2.01
C SER A 91 3.18 -0.94 -2.88
N PHE A 92 3.24 0.23 -2.25
CA PHE A 92 3.58 1.48 -2.90
C PHE A 92 4.87 1.38 -3.70
N THR A 93 4.85 1.90 -4.93
CA THR A 93 6.00 1.89 -5.83
C THR A 93 6.35 3.28 -6.37
N SER A 94 5.36 4.06 -6.75
CA SER A 94 5.61 5.37 -7.37
C SER A 94 4.41 6.30 -7.18
N PHE A 95 4.65 7.58 -7.41
CA PHE A 95 3.59 8.56 -7.51
C PHE A 95 3.83 9.46 -8.72
N GLY A 96 2.76 9.76 -9.44
CA GLY A 96 2.75 10.75 -10.51
C GLY A 96 2.08 12.03 -10.07
N LEU A 97 2.33 13.11 -10.77
CA LEU A 97 1.93 14.42 -10.28
C LEU A 97 0.74 15.04 -11.01
N THR A 98 0.28 14.46 -12.13
CA THR A 98 -0.61 15.23 -13.02
C THR A 98 -1.83 14.51 -13.53
N TYR A 99 -1.73 13.23 -13.86
CA TYR A 99 -2.82 12.50 -14.51
C TYR A 99 -3.04 11.14 -13.87
N SER A 100 -4.31 10.84 -13.62
CA SER A 100 -4.76 9.48 -13.30
C SER A 100 -4.99 8.69 -14.59
N SER A 101 -5.24 7.41 -14.46
CA SER A 101 -5.56 6.54 -15.58
C SER A 101 -6.70 5.59 -15.22
N TYR A 102 -6.88 4.53 -15.97
CA TYR A 102 -7.93 3.54 -15.82
C TYR A 102 -7.32 2.16 -15.53
N TYR A 103 -8.20 1.23 -15.16
CA TYR A 103 -7.81 -0.18 -14.98
C TYR A 103 -8.29 -1.03 -16.15
N ARG A 104 -7.54 -2.09 -16.43
CA ARG A 104 -7.93 -3.20 -17.28
C ARG A 104 -8.02 -4.48 -16.47
N ARG A 105 -8.98 -5.32 -16.82
CA ARG A 105 -9.10 -6.64 -16.21
C ARG A 105 -7.88 -7.49 -16.52
N ALA A 106 -7.37 -8.19 -15.50
CA ALA A 106 -6.31 -9.18 -15.64
C ALA A 106 -6.92 -10.60 -15.77
N PRO A 107 -6.17 -11.60 -16.26
CA PRO A 107 -6.68 -12.94 -16.46
C PRO A 107 -7.36 -13.59 -15.26
N ASP A 108 -6.85 -13.33 -14.03
CA ASP A 108 -7.45 -13.86 -12.80
C ASP A 108 -8.88 -13.38 -12.55
N SER A 109 -9.29 -12.28 -13.18
CA SER A 109 -10.67 -11.76 -13.09
C SER A 109 -11.71 -12.67 -13.73
N GLU A 110 -11.29 -13.63 -14.58
CA GLU A 110 -12.16 -14.59 -15.24
C GLU A 110 -12.32 -15.90 -14.45
N LEU A 111 -11.52 -16.08 -13.39
CA LEU A 111 -11.64 -17.24 -12.53
C LEU A 111 -13.05 -17.30 -11.88
N PRO A 112 -13.66 -18.49 -11.73
CA PRO A 112 -15.00 -18.62 -11.18
C PRO A 112 -15.20 -17.94 -9.83
N GLU A 113 -14.18 -17.97 -8.96
CA GLU A 113 -14.19 -17.33 -7.65
C GLU A 113 -14.11 -15.79 -7.69
N CYS A 114 -13.68 -15.22 -8.81
CA CYS A 114 -13.50 -13.78 -9.01
C CYS A 114 -14.51 -13.15 -9.96
N ALA A 115 -15.12 -13.94 -10.87
CA ALA A 115 -15.97 -13.46 -11.95
C ALA A 115 -17.15 -12.57 -11.48
N TRP A 116 -17.70 -12.85 -10.31
CA TRP A 116 -18.80 -12.09 -9.74
C TRP A 116 -18.45 -10.62 -9.44
N ILE A 117 -17.15 -10.30 -9.25
CA ILE A 117 -16.67 -8.94 -8.97
C ILE A 117 -16.89 -8.05 -10.21
N PHE A 118 -16.82 -8.66 -11.39
CA PHE A 118 -16.87 -7.96 -12.68
C PHE A 118 -18.20 -8.21 -13.43
N GLU A 119 -19.26 -8.60 -12.71
CA GLU A 119 -20.57 -8.76 -13.33
C GLU A 119 -21.03 -7.43 -13.95
N GLY A 120 -21.30 -7.46 -15.27
CA GLY A 120 -21.67 -6.28 -16.04
C GLY A 120 -20.51 -5.46 -16.58
N VAL A 121 -19.26 -5.85 -16.33
CA VAL A 121 -18.05 -5.20 -16.86
C VAL A 121 -17.43 -6.08 -17.96
N GLY A 122 -17.31 -5.54 -19.16
CA GLY A 122 -16.70 -6.25 -20.30
C GLY A 122 -15.21 -6.55 -20.09
N LEU A 123 -14.69 -7.58 -20.80
CA LEU A 123 -13.28 -7.97 -20.70
C LEU A 123 -12.34 -6.85 -21.15
N ASP A 124 -12.69 -6.19 -22.25
CA ASP A 124 -11.90 -5.12 -22.86
C ASP A 124 -12.36 -3.73 -22.45
N GLU A 125 -13.30 -3.65 -21.53
CA GLU A 125 -13.83 -2.37 -21.06
C GLU A 125 -12.84 -1.70 -20.08
N PRO A 126 -12.46 -0.43 -20.32
CA PRO A 126 -11.69 0.30 -19.34
C PRO A 126 -12.53 0.58 -18.09
N ILE A 127 -11.95 0.40 -16.92
CA ILE A 127 -12.62 0.61 -15.64
C ILE A 127 -12.14 1.94 -15.06
N GLY A 128 -13.07 2.89 -14.92
CA GLY A 128 -12.78 4.19 -14.34
C GLY A 128 -11.91 5.08 -15.23
N ASP A 129 -12.22 5.13 -16.52
CA ASP A 129 -11.60 6.01 -17.52
C ASP A 129 -12.19 7.44 -17.51
N PHE A 130 -12.79 7.83 -16.40
CA PHE A 130 -13.34 9.15 -16.17
C PHE A 130 -13.14 9.57 -14.71
N GLY A 131 -13.11 10.87 -14.45
CA GLY A 131 -13.00 11.39 -13.09
C GLY A 131 -12.93 12.90 -13.05
N LEU A 132 -13.24 13.47 -11.88
CA LEU A 132 -13.18 14.92 -11.65
C LEU A 132 -11.74 15.40 -11.42
N ILE A 133 -10.84 14.52 -11.01
CA ILE A 133 -9.46 14.84 -10.72
C ILE A 133 -8.57 13.85 -11.47
N GLY A 134 -7.76 14.35 -12.40
CA GLY A 134 -6.80 13.55 -13.12
C GLY A 134 -7.37 12.60 -14.18
N ASP A 135 -8.66 12.72 -14.50
CA ASP A 135 -9.33 12.02 -15.61
C ASP A 135 -9.49 10.49 -15.47
N GLY A 136 -9.21 9.90 -14.30
CA GLY A 136 -9.35 8.46 -14.14
C GLY A 136 -9.32 7.98 -12.70
N ALA A 137 -9.69 6.71 -12.48
CA ALA A 137 -9.78 6.08 -11.17
C ALA A 137 -8.44 5.50 -10.68
N ALA A 138 -7.50 5.20 -11.58
CA ALA A 138 -6.15 4.78 -11.21
C ALA A 138 -5.33 6.02 -10.87
N GLY A 139 -5.27 6.34 -9.59
CA GLY A 139 -4.86 7.64 -9.08
C GLY A 139 -3.37 7.95 -9.21
N LEU A 140 -2.95 8.95 -8.46
CA LEU A 140 -1.63 9.57 -8.53
C LEU A 140 -0.56 8.81 -7.75
N GLU A 141 -0.95 7.92 -6.88
CA GLU A 141 -0.05 7.03 -6.14
C GLU A 141 -0.34 5.59 -6.57
N LEU A 142 0.71 4.87 -6.95
CA LEU A 142 0.61 3.53 -7.50
C LEU A 142 1.18 2.50 -6.55
N ASP A 143 0.41 1.46 -6.34
CA ASP A 143 0.86 0.23 -5.70
C ASP A 143 1.22 -0.81 -6.75
N ARG A 144 2.12 -1.74 -6.39
CA ARG A 144 2.61 -2.81 -7.23
C ARG A 144 2.30 -4.17 -6.65
N TYR A 145 1.74 -5.05 -7.49
CA TYR A 145 1.73 -6.49 -7.24
C TYR A 145 3.12 -7.05 -7.53
N ASP A 146 3.75 -7.73 -6.58
CA ASP A 146 5.11 -8.24 -6.73
C ASP A 146 5.39 -9.41 -5.78
N LEU A 147 5.54 -10.60 -6.34
CA LEU A 147 5.80 -11.82 -5.57
C LEU A 147 7.17 -11.79 -4.88
N GLU A 148 8.17 -11.14 -5.48
CA GLU A 148 9.51 -11.01 -4.89
C GLU A 148 9.51 -10.07 -3.68
N LEU A 149 8.62 -9.08 -3.66
CA LEU A 149 8.41 -8.20 -2.50
C LEU A 149 7.47 -8.77 -1.45
N GLY A 150 6.96 -9.99 -1.67
CA GLY A 150 6.20 -10.73 -0.69
C GLY A 150 4.68 -10.69 -0.87
N THR A 151 4.18 -10.30 -2.04
CA THR A 151 2.77 -10.54 -2.38
C THR A 151 2.46 -12.04 -2.22
N PRO A 152 1.40 -12.41 -1.48
CA PRO A 152 1.07 -13.81 -1.29
C PRO A 152 0.78 -14.53 -2.62
N HIS A 153 1.34 -15.71 -2.82
CA HIS A 153 1.10 -16.51 -4.04
C HIS A 153 -0.37 -16.85 -4.32
N ARG A 154 -1.23 -16.74 -3.31
CA ARG A 154 -2.67 -16.96 -3.42
C ARG A 154 -3.46 -15.67 -3.72
N ALA A 155 -2.79 -14.54 -3.85
CA ALA A 155 -3.44 -13.28 -4.21
C ALA A 155 -3.77 -13.29 -5.72
N PHE A 156 -5.01 -12.98 -6.06
CA PHE A 156 -5.45 -12.85 -7.44
C PHE A 156 -5.17 -11.42 -7.94
N LEU A 157 -4.54 -11.31 -9.09
CA LEU A 157 -4.40 -10.04 -9.80
C LEU A 157 -5.65 -9.81 -10.66
N LEU A 158 -6.59 -9.05 -10.16
CA LEU A 158 -7.92 -8.87 -10.79
C LEU A 158 -7.91 -7.81 -11.89
N ALA A 159 -7.16 -6.74 -11.69
CA ALA A 159 -7.02 -5.64 -12.63
C ALA A 159 -5.68 -4.93 -12.43
N HIS A 160 -5.20 -4.29 -13.45
CA HIS A 160 -4.02 -3.42 -13.40
C HIS A 160 -4.31 -2.10 -14.11
N SER A 161 -3.67 -1.05 -13.67
CA SER A 161 -3.75 0.24 -14.36
C SER A 161 -2.75 0.31 -15.51
N GLU A 162 -3.11 1.05 -16.54
CA GLU A 162 -2.27 1.28 -17.71
C GLU A 162 -2.53 2.69 -18.27
N GLY A 163 -1.74 3.11 -19.24
CA GLY A 163 -1.92 4.42 -19.89
C GLY A 163 -1.47 5.61 -19.03
N HIS A 164 -0.67 5.38 -18.01
CA HIS A 164 -0.06 6.45 -17.21
C HIS A 164 0.90 7.30 -18.05
N SER A 165 1.07 8.54 -17.65
CA SER A 165 2.06 9.43 -18.26
C SER A 165 3.49 8.98 -17.98
N ASP A 166 4.44 9.42 -18.79
CA ASP A 166 5.87 9.09 -18.68
C ASP A 166 6.55 9.65 -17.40
N TYR A 167 5.79 10.19 -16.46
CA TYR A 167 6.27 10.74 -15.19
C TYR A 167 6.15 9.76 -14.01
N PHE A 168 5.86 8.49 -14.26
CA PHE A 168 5.84 7.43 -13.27
C PHE A 168 7.08 6.55 -13.32
#